data_4756c7f89c416f65452b0846d82e3c03
#
_entry.id   4756c7f89c416f65452b0846d82e3c03
#
_cell.length_a   1.000
_cell.length_b   1.000
_cell.length_c   1.000
_cell.angle_alpha   90.00
_cell.angle_beta   90.00
_cell.angle_gamma   90.00
#
_symmetry.space_group_name_H-M   'P 1'
#
loop_
_entity.id
_entity.type
_entity.pdbx_description
1 polymer ?
#
loop_
_entity_poly.entity_id
_entity_poly.type
_entity_poly.pdbx_seq_one_letter_code
_entity_poly.pdbx_strand_id
1 'polypeptide(L)'
;MSEDKKEQNGNKKDKEAFVYDRTLRELFQDIPKGLVKLLSNKEAVELLETKFPKVEEKEADLVVKLEDDSIFHLEIQSTDDKSMPKRMLQYALLIEQVHGKFPIQCVLYIGEKDIEIPNGIKTKHLNYSFDVKNIKEIDCSLLIESEDINDNVLAILCNVKDIDRLLSRLNKKLMNLDNKKREDYLRKIFYLLRLRPNLYKNIYRIKREELKMPFVIEKTKDPLYKEGIEVGIEKGLQKGRKEGIEFERIALTKSLLNLGVDVEVIKKATGFDDKKIEEIKKELNSSKK
;
A
#
# COMPACT_ATOMS: atom_id res chain seq x y z
N MET A 1 6.96 -7.40 25.73
CA MET A 1 7.36 -7.87 24.36
C MET A 1 6.22 -7.83 23.32
N SER A 2 5.04 -7.32 23.64
CA SER A 2 3.88 -7.28 22.70
C SER A 2 3.54 -5.88 22.17
N GLU A 3 4.01 -4.81 22.75
CA GLU A 3 3.70 -3.43 22.34
C GLU A 3 4.62 -2.93 21.22
N ASP A 4 5.91 -3.18 21.29
CA ASP A 4 6.86 -2.74 20.24
C ASP A 4 6.61 -3.36 18.83
N LYS A 5 5.99 -4.55 18.79
CA LYS A 5 5.64 -5.17 17.49
C LYS A 5 4.39 -4.57 16.85
N LYS A 6 3.51 -3.93 17.62
CA LYS A 6 2.31 -3.25 17.10
C LYS A 6 2.65 -1.88 16.50
N GLU A 7 3.56 -1.13 17.11
CA GLU A 7 3.99 0.17 16.58
C GLU A 7 4.81 0.06 15.29
N GLN A 8 5.69 -0.93 15.18
CA GLN A 8 6.49 -1.12 13.96
C GLN A 8 5.67 -1.61 12.76
N ASN A 9 4.60 -2.39 12.98
CA ASN A 9 3.69 -2.81 11.91
C ASN A 9 2.71 -1.71 11.46
N GLY A 10 2.32 -0.79 12.36
CA GLY A 10 1.55 0.39 12.02
C GLY A 10 2.30 1.29 11.04
N ASN A 11 3.52 1.66 11.39
CA ASN A 11 4.34 2.60 10.59
C ASN A 11 4.70 2.10 9.17
N LYS A 12 4.74 0.78 8.95
CA LYS A 12 4.99 0.20 7.61
C LYS A 12 3.74 0.17 6.74
N LYS A 13 2.56 -0.13 7.32
CA LYS A 13 1.28 -0.09 6.62
C LYS A 13 0.91 1.34 6.20
N ASP A 14 1.19 2.31 7.07
CA ASP A 14 0.92 3.71 6.80
C ASP A 14 1.80 4.25 5.66
N LYS A 15 3.07 3.85 5.59
CA LYS A 15 3.97 4.22 4.48
C LYS A 15 3.57 3.59 3.14
N GLU A 16 3.13 2.32 3.15
CA GLU A 16 2.65 1.66 1.92
C GLU A 16 1.33 2.29 1.42
N ALA A 17 0.40 2.57 2.32
CA ALA A 17 -0.84 3.28 1.98
C ALA A 17 -0.54 4.66 1.35
N PHE A 18 0.39 5.41 1.93
CA PHE A 18 0.80 6.72 1.42
C PHE A 18 1.36 6.68 -0.01
N VAL A 19 2.10 5.62 -0.37
CA VAL A 19 2.65 5.45 -1.72
C VAL A 19 1.53 5.21 -2.74
N TYR A 20 0.53 4.38 -2.41
CA TYR A 20 -0.61 4.14 -3.30
C TYR A 20 -1.45 5.39 -3.49
N ASP A 21 -1.77 6.11 -2.42
CA ASP A 21 -2.52 7.35 -2.48
C ASP A 21 -1.82 8.38 -3.38
N ARG A 22 -0.52 8.55 -3.21
CA ARG A 22 0.25 9.46 -4.05
C ARG A 22 0.22 9.07 -5.53
N THR A 23 0.42 7.79 -5.84
CA THR A 23 0.42 7.30 -7.22
C THR A 23 -0.94 7.52 -7.88
N LEU A 24 -2.03 7.27 -7.15
CA LEU A 24 -3.38 7.48 -7.66
C LEU A 24 -3.71 8.95 -7.82
N ARG A 25 -3.30 9.83 -6.90
CA ARG A 25 -3.43 11.28 -7.07
C ARG A 25 -2.69 11.80 -8.30
N GLU A 26 -1.50 11.27 -8.58
CA GLU A 26 -0.78 11.61 -9.81
C GLU A 26 -1.55 11.18 -11.08
N LEU A 27 -2.26 10.03 -11.03
CA LEU A 27 -3.13 9.59 -12.13
C LEU A 27 -4.38 10.49 -12.29
N PHE A 28 -4.80 11.14 -11.21
CA PHE A 28 -5.97 12.01 -11.20
C PHE A 28 -5.64 13.49 -11.45
N GLN A 29 -4.39 13.83 -11.76
CA GLN A 29 -4.04 15.18 -12.23
C GLN A 29 -4.76 15.53 -13.53
N ASP A 30 -5.05 14.51 -14.35
CA ASP A 30 -5.99 14.60 -15.45
C ASP A 30 -7.25 13.83 -15.06
N ILE A 31 -8.43 14.30 -15.52
CA ILE A 31 -9.70 13.65 -15.19
C ILE A 31 -9.72 12.23 -15.74
N PRO A 32 -9.80 11.17 -14.91
CA PRO A 32 -9.99 9.81 -15.38
C PRO A 32 -11.46 9.60 -15.81
N LYS A 33 -11.82 10.13 -16.99
CA LYS A 33 -13.20 10.25 -17.49
C LYS A 33 -13.95 8.92 -17.46
N GLY A 34 -13.31 7.83 -17.84
CA GLY A 34 -13.92 6.49 -17.82
C GLY A 34 -14.29 6.05 -16.40
N LEU A 35 -13.41 6.27 -15.43
CA LEU A 35 -13.69 5.95 -14.03
C LEU A 35 -14.81 6.81 -13.46
N VAL A 36 -14.78 8.14 -13.72
CA VAL A 36 -15.84 9.04 -13.26
C VAL A 36 -17.18 8.64 -13.86
N LYS A 37 -17.25 8.35 -15.16
CA LYS A 37 -18.47 7.87 -15.82
C LYS A 37 -18.98 6.57 -15.22
N LEU A 38 -18.08 5.61 -14.97
CA LEU A 38 -18.42 4.31 -14.37
C LEU A 38 -19.04 4.46 -12.97
N LEU A 39 -18.49 5.36 -12.16
CA LEU A 39 -18.90 5.53 -10.76
C LEU A 39 -20.08 6.48 -10.58
N SER A 40 -20.18 7.55 -11.39
CA SER A 40 -21.21 8.58 -11.29
C SER A 40 -22.36 8.41 -12.28
N ASN A 41 -22.21 7.56 -13.31
CA ASN A 41 -23.06 7.42 -14.49
C ASN A 41 -23.21 8.75 -15.28
N LYS A 42 -22.25 9.67 -15.13
CA LYS A 42 -22.25 10.99 -15.80
C LYS A 42 -20.86 11.32 -16.35
N GLU A 43 -20.83 12.14 -17.39
CA GLU A 43 -19.56 12.62 -17.94
C GLU A 43 -18.93 13.71 -17.06
N ALA A 44 -17.62 13.63 -16.83
CA ALA A 44 -16.87 14.70 -16.20
C ALA A 44 -16.51 15.75 -17.24
N VAL A 45 -16.75 17.02 -16.93
CA VAL A 45 -16.47 18.17 -17.84
C VAL A 45 -15.30 19.01 -17.36
N GLU A 46 -15.08 19.10 -16.05
CA GLU A 46 -14.09 20.00 -15.47
C GLU A 46 -13.50 19.42 -14.20
N LEU A 47 -12.16 19.52 -14.05
CA LEU A 47 -11.47 19.23 -12.79
C LEU A 47 -11.55 20.47 -11.90
N LEU A 48 -12.08 20.30 -10.69
CA LEU A 48 -12.25 21.40 -9.74
C LEU A 48 -11.07 21.46 -8.75
N GLU A 49 -10.97 22.60 -8.02
CA GLU A 49 -9.97 22.76 -6.96
C GLU A 49 -10.16 21.71 -5.87
N THR A 50 -9.08 21.00 -5.54
CA THR A 50 -9.06 19.92 -4.54
C THR A 50 -8.44 20.34 -3.20
N LYS A 51 -7.86 21.57 -3.15
CA LYS A 51 -7.26 22.14 -1.94
C LYS A 51 -8.22 23.10 -1.26
N PHE A 52 -8.40 22.92 0.01
CA PHE A 52 -9.30 23.73 0.81
C PHE A 52 -8.53 24.49 1.88
N PRO A 53 -8.62 25.85 1.92
CA PRO A 53 -7.93 26.65 2.93
C PRO A 53 -8.52 26.39 4.31
N LYS A 54 -7.71 25.90 5.23
CA LYS A 54 -8.01 25.75 6.67
C LYS A 54 -6.77 25.76 7.53
N VAL A 55 -6.99 25.78 8.86
CA VAL A 55 -5.94 25.63 9.88
C VAL A 55 -5.13 24.33 9.70
N GLU A 56 -5.75 23.30 9.10
CA GLU A 56 -5.07 22.15 8.50
C GLU A 56 -5.44 22.08 7.02
N GLU A 57 -4.47 22.20 6.13
CA GLU A 57 -4.70 21.97 4.71
C GLU A 57 -5.22 20.54 4.50
N LYS A 58 -6.42 20.43 3.96
CA LYS A 58 -7.01 19.15 3.57
C LYS A 58 -7.11 19.11 2.06
N GLU A 59 -6.63 18.03 1.49
CA GLU A 59 -6.68 17.77 0.06
C GLU A 59 -7.53 16.52 -0.19
N ALA A 60 -8.58 16.66 -1.00
CA ALA A 60 -9.38 15.54 -1.47
C ALA A 60 -8.65 14.81 -2.59
N ASP A 61 -8.92 13.50 -2.77
CA ASP A 61 -8.26 12.73 -3.83
C ASP A 61 -8.73 13.19 -5.21
N LEU A 62 -10.04 13.44 -5.39
CA LEU A 62 -10.61 13.96 -6.64
C LEU A 62 -11.91 14.72 -6.38
N VAL A 63 -12.02 15.94 -6.93
CA VAL A 63 -13.27 16.69 -7.00
C VAL A 63 -13.47 17.14 -8.44
N VAL A 64 -14.59 16.80 -9.05
CA VAL A 64 -14.90 17.13 -10.45
C VAL A 64 -16.30 17.69 -10.59
N LYS A 65 -16.47 18.56 -11.56
CA LYS A 65 -17.79 19.02 -12.01
C LYS A 65 -18.29 18.08 -13.11
N LEU A 66 -19.53 17.64 -13.00
CA LEU A 66 -20.18 16.76 -13.96
C LEU A 66 -20.93 17.55 -15.03
N GLU A 67 -21.41 16.87 -16.06
CA GLU A 67 -22.10 17.44 -17.21
C GLU A 67 -23.43 18.15 -16.83
N ASP A 68 -24.09 17.73 -15.77
CA ASP A 68 -25.30 18.30 -15.22
C ASP A 68 -25.07 19.40 -14.16
N ASP A 69 -23.84 19.92 -14.11
CA ASP A 69 -23.41 20.93 -13.14
C ASP A 69 -23.39 20.44 -11.66
N SER A 70 -23.59 19.16 -11.41
CA SER A 70 -23.37 18.58 -10.09
C SER A 70 -21.86 18.38 -9.82
N ILE A 71 -21.49 18.25 -8.55
CA ILE A 71 -20.11 18.01 -8.12
C ILE A 71 -19.99 16.55 -7.71
N PHE A 72 -18.93 15.89 -8.16
CA PHE A 72 -18.58 14.55 -7.74
C PHE A 72 -17.25 14.57 -6.97
N HIS A 73 -17.26 13.97 -5.78
CA HIS A 73 -16.09 13.79 -4.93
C HIS A 73 -15.79 12.33 -4.77
N LEU A 74 -14.54 11.95 -5.02
CA LEU A 74 -14.05 10.60 -4.88
C LEU A 74 -12.90 10.58 -3.88
N GLU A 75 -12.98 9.69 -2.89
CA GLU A 75 -11.87 9.32 -2.00
C GLU A 75 -11.46 7.87 -2.29
N ILE A 76 -10.17 7.60 -2.23
CA ILE A 76 -9.61 6.28 -2.50
C ILE A 76 -9.09 5.67 -1.22
N GLN A 77 -9.49 4.41 -0.95
CA GLN A 77 -9.14 3.73 0.27
C GLN A 77 -8.58 2.34 -0.01
N SER A 78 -7.41 2.03 0.53
CA SER A 78 -6.78 0.71 0.41
C SER A 78 -6.80 -0.11 1.70
N THR A 79 -7.19 0.52 2.82
CA THR A 79 -7.20 -0.08 4.16
C THR A 79 -8.52 0.19 4.88
N ASP A 80 -8.75 -0.49 6.01
CA ASP A 80 -9.90 -0.22 6.89
C ASP A 80 -9.72 1.13 7.60
N ASP A 81 -10.65 2.07 7.37
CA ASP A 81 -10.68 3.37 8.03
C ASP A 81 -12.07 3.63 8.64
N LYS A 82 -12.19 3.44 9.95
CA LYS A 82 -13.42 3.69 10.69
C LYS A 82 -13.77 5.19 10.80
N SER A 83 -12.84 6.09 10.51
CA SER A 83 -13.05 7.54 10.51
C SER A 83 -13.63 8.06 9.19
N MET A 84 -13.71 7.22 8.15
CA MET A 84 -14.17 7.59 6.82
C MET A 84 -15.48 8.39 6.80
N PRO A 85 -16.54 8.03 7.54
CA PRO A 85 -17.77 8.82 7.52
C PRO A 85 -17.59 10.26 7.99
N LYS A 86 -16.73 10.49 9.00
CA LYS A 86 -16.43 11.85 9.47
C LYS A 86 -15.61 12.63 8.44
N ARG A 87 -14.65 11.97 7.82
CA ARG A 87 -13.79 12.54 6.78
C ARG A 87 -14.62 12.97 5.56
N MET A 88 -15.47 12.08 5.07
CA MET A 88 -16.37 12.36 3.94
C MET A 88 -17.35 13.51 4.24
N LEU A 89 -17.93 13.56 5.43
CA LEU A 89 -18.77 14.67 5.85
C LEU A 89 -18.01 16.00 5.89
N GLN A 90 -16.77 16.01 6.40
CA GLN A 90 -15.93 17.20 6.40
C GLN A 90 -15.66 17.69 4.98
N TYR A 91 -15.34 16.79 4.05
CA TYR A 91 -15.15 17.15 2.65
C TYR A 91 -16.45 17.65 2.02
N ALA A 92 -17.61 17.05 2.32
CA ALA A 92 -18.88 17.53 1.81
C ALA A 92 -19.13 19.00 2.15
N LEU A 93 -18.87 19.37 3.41
CA LEU A 93 -19.01 20.74 3.90
C LEU A 93 -18.00 21.70 3.26
N LEU A 94 -16.74 21.27 3.11
CA LEU A 94 -15.69 22.07 2.49
C LEU A 94 -15.96 22.32 1.01
N ILE A 95 -16.42 21.29 0.29
CA ILE A 95 -16.76 21.39 -1.12
C ILE A 95 -17.97 22.30 -1.31
N GLU A 96 -19.00 22.16 -0.47
CA GLU A 96 -20.14 23.05 -0.49
C GLU A 96 -19.74 24.49 -0.22
N GLN A 97 -18.89 24.74 0.76
CA GLN A 97 -18.41 26.07 1.08
C GLN A 97 -17.63 26.74 -0.08
N VAL A 98 -16.86 25.98 -0.83
CA VAL A 98 -16.03 26.50 -1.93
C VAL A 98 -16.83 26.62 -3.22
N HIS A 99 -17.67 25.63 -3.52
CA HIS A 99 -18.35 25.51 -4.82
C HIS A 99 -19.85 25.76 -4.76
N GLY A 100 -20.41 26.02 -3.57
CA GLY A 100 -21.84 26.35 -3.38
C GLY A 100 -22.80 25.18 -3.57
N LYS A 101 -22.29 23.93 -3.64
CA LYS A 101 -23.10 22.74 -3.86
C LYS A 101 -22.55 21.56 -3.07
N PHE A 102 -23.41 20.76 -2.47
CA PHE A 102 -23.02 19.48 -1.90
C PHE A 102 -22.64 18.48 -2.98
N PRO A 103 -21.52 17.77 -2.82
CA PRO A 103 -21.07 16.78 -3.80
C PRO A 103 -21.86 15.47 -3.71
N ILE A 104 -21.98 14.77 -4.82
CA ILE A 104 -22.19 13.32 -4.85
C ILE A 104 -20.88 12.69 -4.42
N GLN A 105 -20.88 11.84 -3.39
CA GLN A 105 -19.65 11.32 -2.82
C GLN A 105 -19.54 9.82 -2.94
N CYS A 106 -18.36 9.36 -3.29
CA CYS A 106 -18.03 7.94 -3.37
C CYS A 106 -16.67 7.68 -2.74
N VAL A 107 -16.59 6.61 -1.95
CA VAL A 107 -15.33 5.99 -1.55
C VAL A 107 -15.07 4.80 -2.45
N LEU A 108 -13.95 4.80 -3.16
CA LEU A 108 -13.50 3.70 -3.97
C LEU A 108 -12.50 2.85 -3.17
N TYR A 109 -12.93 1.68 -2.75
CA TYR A 109 -12.04 0.73 -2.10
C TYR A 109 -11.24 -0.03 -3.15
N ILE A 110 -9.91 0.05 -3.04
CA ILE A 110 -8.96 -0.56 -3.97
C ILE A 110 -8.11 -1.69 -3.35
N GLY A 111 -8.29 -1.97 -2.05
CA GLY A 111 -7.51 -2.98 -1.34
C GLY A 111 -7.75 -4.42 -1.82
N GLU A 112 -6.88 -5.32 -1.39
CA GLU A 112 -6.98 -6.75 -1.73
C GLU A 112 -7.98 -7.49 -0.84
N LYS A 113 -8.02 -7.14 0.45
CA LYS A 113 -8.89 -7.79 1.43
C LYS A 113 -10.31 -7.27 1.32
N ASP A 114 -11.28 -8.13 1.57
CA ASP A 114 -12.65 -7.68 1.74
C ASP A 114 -12.77 -7.03 3.12
N ILE A 115 -13.25 -5.79 3.14
CA ILE A 115 -13.47 -4.99 4.34
C ILE A 115 -14.84 -4.32 4.26
N GLU A 116 -15.39 -3.99 5.42
CA GLU A 116 -16.61 -3.21 5.51
C GLU A 116 -16.27 -1.78 5.92
N ILE A 117 -16.47 -0.84 4.98
CA ILE A 117 -16.30 0.59 5.23
C ILE A 117 -17.65 1.16 5.65
N PRO A 118 -17.75 1.78 6.83
CA PRO A 118 -18.98 2.48 7.20
C PRO A 118 -19.30 3.58 6.18
N ASN A 119 -20.52 3.60 5.68
CA ASN A 119 -20.91 4.48 4.57
C ASN A 119 -21.78 5.68 4.99
N GLY A 120 -21.76 6.02 6.29
CA GLY A 120 -22.52 7.16 6.75
C GLY A 120 -22.48 7.41 8.25
N ILE A 121 -23.17 8.45 8.67
CA ILE A 121 -23.38 8.84 10.08
C ILE A 121 -24.89 9.01 10.28
N LYS A 122 -25.44 8.27 11.24
CA LYS A 122 -26.86 8.43 11.64
C LYS A 122 -26.95 8.74 13.12
N THR A 123 -27.48 9.92 13.42
CA THR A 123 -27.79 10.39 14.78
C THR A 123 -29.19 10.95 14.82
N LYS A 124 -29.63 11.47 15.97
CA LYS A 124 -30.92 12.13 16.08
C LYS A 124 -31.04 13.37 15.16
N HIS A 125 -29.93 14.09 14.91
CA HIS A 125 -29.91 15.37 14.23
C HIS A 125 -29.13 15.38 12.91
N LEU A 126 -28.46 14.26 12.57
CA LEU A 126 -27.67 14.11 11.36
C LEU A 126 -27.96 12.77 10.72
N ASN A 127 -28.40 12.80 9.47
CA ASN A 127 -28.48 11.63 8.60
C ASN A 127 -27.66 11.92 7.35
N TYR A 128 -26.48 11.30 7.28
CA TYR A 128 -25.52 11.52 6.21
C TYR A 128 -25.06 10.17 5.69
N SER A 129 -24.97 10.03 4.37
CA SER A 129 -24.46 8.82 3.71
C SER A 129 -23.74 9.17 2.41
N PHE A 130 -22.89 8.26 1.98
CA PHE A 130 -22.15 8.32 0.74
C PHE A 130 -22.04 6.90 0.15
N ASP A 131 -21.69 6.81 -1.11
CA ASP A 131 -21.50 5.52 -1.77
C ASP A 131 -20.13 4.93 -1.43
N VAL A 132 -20.10 3.62 -1.25
CA VAL A 132 -18.86 2.83 -1.16
C VAL A 132 -18.87 1.82 -2.29
N LYS A 133 -17.83 1.83 -3.10
CA LYS A 133 -17.64 0.90 -4.21
C LYS A 133 -16.34 0.14 -4.06
N ASN A 134 -16.40 -1.17 -4.21
CA ASN A 134 -15.18 -1.97 -4.31
C ASN A 134 -14.80 -2.07 -5.79
N ILE A 135 -13.59 -1.66 -6.15
CA ILE A 135 -13.14 -1.67 -7.55
C ILE A 135 -13.16 -3.07 -8.17
N LYS A 136 -13.05 -4.12 -7.37
CA LYS A 136 -13.13 -5.51 -7.85
C LYS A 136 -14.54 -5.93 -8.29
N GLU A 137 -15.57 -5.23 -7.82
CA GLU A 137 -16.99 -5.51 -8.09
C GLU A 137 -17.54 -4.65 -9.24
N ILE A 138 -16.77 -3.64 -9.68
CA ILE A 138 -17.16 -2.74 -10.77
C ILE A 138 -16.86 -3.42 -12.12
N ASP A 139 -17.77 -3.26 -13.08
CA ASP A 139 -17.46 -3.59 -14.48
C ASP A 139 -16.47 -2.59 -15.05
N CYS A 140 -15.23 -3.00 -15.15
CA CYS A 140 -14.14 -2.18 -15.66
C CYS A 140 -13.93 -2.23 -17.17
N SER A 141 -14.87 -2.76 -17.93
CA SER A 141 -14.78 -2.82 -19.39
C SER A 141 -14.57 -1.43 -20.00
N LEU A 142 -15.25 -0.43 -19.45
CA LEU A 142 -15.11 0.97 -19.86
C LEU A 142 -13.67 1.50 -19.66
N LEU A 143 -13.04 1.15 -18.53
CA LEU A 143 -11.67 1.55 -18.25
C LEU A 143 -10.68 0.84 -19.17
N ILE A 144 -10.90 -0.45 -19.47
CA ILE A 144 -10.07 -1.23 -20.36
C ILE A 144 -10.14 -0.68 -21.80
N GLU A 145 -11.33 -0.32 -22.25
CA GLU A 145 -11.56 0.17 -23.61
C GLU A 145 -11.29 1.67 -23.80
N SER A 146 -11.10 2.41 -22.71
CA SER A 146 -10.82 3.85 -22.75
C SER A 146 -9.58 4.17 -23.58
N GLU A 147 -9.62 5.30 -24.28
CA GLU A 147 -8.45 5.84 -24.96
C GLU A 147 -7.49 6.57 -24.02
N ASP A 148 -7.94 6.88 -22.79
CA ASP A 148 -7.07 7.44 -21.75
C ASP A 148 -6.20 6.34 -21.13
N ILE A 149 -4.89 6.58 -21.09
CA ILE A 149 -3.95 5.65 -20.47
C ILE A 149 -4.14 5.55 -18.96
N ASN A 150 -4.60 6.61 -18.30
CA ASN A 150 -4.87 6.59 -16.86
C ASN A 150 -5.98 5.60 -16.51
N ASP A 151 -7.06 5.57 -17.30
CA ASP A 151 -8.14 4.61 -17.13
C ASP A 151 -7.63 3.17 -17.29
N ASN A 152 -6.80 2.91 -18.31
CA ASN A 152 -6.24 1.58 -18.52
C ASN A 152 -5.29 1.18 -17.36
N VAL A 153 -4.55 2.12 -16.78
CA VAL A 153 -3.71 1.87 -15.61
C VAL A 153 -4.56 1.56 -14.38
N LEU A 154 -5.66 2.29 -14.16
CA LEU A 154 -6.60 2.02 -13.08
C LEU A 154 -7.31 0.66 -13.25
N ALA A 155 -7.55 0.23 -14.49
CA ALA A 155 -8.15 -1.07 -14.77
C ALA A 155 -7.34 -2.26 -14.20
N ILE A 156 -6.04 -2.09 -13.92
CA ILE A 156 -5.21 -3.11 -13.25
C ILE A 156 -5.77 -3.49 -11.88
N LEU A 157 -6.44 -2.57 -11.21
CA LEU A 157 -7.02 -2.78 -9.89
C LEU A 157 -8.34 -3.57 -9.91
N CYS A 158 -8.97 -3.68 -11.06
CA CYS A 158 -10.24 -4.36 -11.25
C CYS A 158 -10.09 -5.88 -11.26
N ASN A 159 -11.22 -6.58 -11.22
CA ASN A 159 -11.25 -8.02 -11.47
C ASN A 159 -11.28 -8.30 -12.98
N VAL A 160 -10.12 -8.14 -13.63
CA VAL A 160 -10.00 -8.26 -15.09
C VAL A 160 -9.97 -9.73 -15.51
N LYS A 161 -10.93 -10.15 -16.31
CA LYS A 161 -10.98 -11.53 -16.85
C LYS A 161 -9.94 -11.76 -17.94
N ASP A 162 -9.78 -10.79 -18.85
CA ASP A 162 -8.81 -10.83 -19.95
C ASP A 162 -7.66 -9.84 -19.69
N ILE A 163 -6.71 -10.29 -18.90
CA ILE A 163 -5.55 -9.49 -18.54
C ILE A 163 -4.62 -9.24 -19.73
N ASP A 164 -4.54 -10.17 -20.69
CA ASP A 164 -3.67 -10.03 -21.85
C ASP A 164 -4.15 -8.92 -22.77
N ARG A 165 -5.47 -8.76 -22.91
CA ARG A 165 -6.07 -7.64 -23.64
C ARG A 165 -5.71 -6.31 -22.99
N LEU A 166 -5.87 -6.17 -21.66
CA LEU A 166 -5.51 -4.95 -20.92
C LEU A 166 -4.02 -4.63 -21.11
N LEU A 167 -3.16 -5.61 -20.91
CA LEU A 167 -1.71 -5.42 -21.01
C LEU A 167 -1.26 -5.07 -22.44
N SER A 168 -1.89 -5.66 -23.44
CA SER A 168 -1.64 -5.33 -24.84
C SER A 168 -2.00 -3.88 -25.16
N ARG A 169 -3.16 -3.39 -24.67
CA ARG A 169 -3.56 -1.98 -24.82
C ARG A 169 -2.59 -1.03 -24.10
N LEU A 170 -2.28 -1.33 -22.84
CA LEU A 170 -1.30 -0.56 -22.07
C LEU A 170 0.05 -0.48 -22.78
N ASN A 171 0.57 -1.62 -23.27
CA ASN A 171 1.83 -1.64 -23.98
C ASN A 171 1.81 -0.77 -25.24
N LYS A 172 0.75 -0.87 -26.04
CA LYS A 172 0.58 -0.05 -27.25
C LYS A 172 0.61 1.45 -26.93
N LYS A 173 -0.08 1.88 -25.86
CA LYS A 173 -0.10 3.29 -25.44
C LYS A 173 1.24 3.74 -24.87
N LEU A 174 1.86 2.91 -24.04
CA LEU A 174 3.17 3.21 -23.47
C LEU A 174 4.25 3.39 -24.54
N MET A 175 4.21 2.60 -25.59
CA MET A 175 5.16 2.71 -26.72
C MET A 175 5.04 4.03 -27.48
N ASN A 176 3.89 4.68 -27.45
CA ASN A 176 3.65 5.96 -28.11
C ASN A 176 4.08 7.17 -27.25
N LEU A 177 4.47 6.94 -25.98
CA LEU A 177 4.94 7.99 -25.08
C LEU A 177 6.45 8.22 -25.23
N ASP A 178 6.89 9.44 -24.90
CA ASP A 178 8.30 9.70 -24.68
C ASP A 178 8.87 8.88 -23.52
N ASN A 179 10.19 8.72 -23.46
CA ASN A 179 10.84 7.86 -22.49
C ASN A 179 10.51 8.26 -21.02
N LYS A 180 10.46 9.55 -20.73
CA LYS A 180 10.22 10.05 -19.37
C LYS A 180 8.80 9.74 -18.88
N LYS A 181 7.79 10.03 -19.71
CA LYS A 181 6.40 9.70 -19.43
C LYS A 181 6.18 8.19 -19.33
N ARG A 182 6.80 7.43 -20.24
CA ARG A 182 6.75 5.97 -20.21
C ARG A 182 7.27 5.42 -18.88
N GLU A 183 8.45 5.83 -18.44
CA GLU A 183 9.02 5.41 -17.15
C GLU A 183 8.12 5.76 -15.98
N ASP A 184 7.49 6.92 -16.00
CA ASP A 184 6.57 7.36 -14.97
C ASP A 184 5.33 6.45 -14.89
N TYR A 185 4.67 6.19 -16.01
CA TYR A 185 3.53 5.26 -16.05
C TYR A 185 3.91 3.84 -15.65
N LEU A 186 5.08 3.38 -16.06
CA LEU A 186 5.58 2.06 -15.67
C LEU A 186 5.76 1.94 -14.16
N ARG A 187 6.26 2.98 -13.52
CA ARG A 187 6.38 3.05 -12.06
C ARG A 187 5.01 3.01 -11.40
N LYS A 188 4.02 3.80 -11.88
CA LYS A 188 2.64 3.78 -11.40
C LYS A 188 2.01 2.38 -11.52
N ILE A 189 2.12 1.76 -12.68
CA ILE A 189 1.66 0.39 -12.93
C ILE A 189 2.27 -0.59 -11.93
N PHE A 190 3.58 -0.51 -11.72
CA PHE A 190 4.29 -1.37 -10.79
C PHE A 190 3.80 -1.23 -9.34
N TYR A 191 3.54 0.01 -8.89
CA TYR A 191 2.98 0.26 -7.57
C TYR A 191 1.58 -0.32 -7.42
N LEU A 192 0.71 -0.09 -8.41
CA LEU A 192 -0.66 -0.61 -8.37
C LEU A 192 -0.72 -2.14 -8.43
N LEU A 193 0.16 -2.78 -9.20
CA LEU A 193 0.26 -4.24 -9.24
C LEU A 193 0.58 -4.88 -7.88
N ARG A 194 1.22 -4.16 -6.96
CA ARG A 194 1.46 -4.66 -5.60
C ARG A 194 0.17 -4.85 -4.78
N LEU A 195 -0.90 -4.12 -5.14
CA LEU A 195 -2.24 -4.34 -4.58
C LEU A 195 -2.93 -5.58 -5.16
N ARG A 196 -2.33 -6.22 -6.17
CA ARG A 196 -2.83 -7.43 -6.84
C ARG A 196 -1.72 -8.49 -6.95
N PRO A 197 -1.31 -9.12 -5.81
CA PRO A 197 -0.15 -10.03 -5.77
C PRO A 197 -0.24 -11.19 -6.76
N ASN A 198 -1.45 -11.71 -6.99
CA ASN A 198 -1.66 -12.79 -7.94
C ASN A 198 -1.43 -12.33 -9.39
N LEU A 199 -1.90 -11.13 -9.73
CA LEU A 199 -1.67 -10.52 -11.03
C LEU A 199 -0.19 -10.19 -11.21
N TYR A 200 0.45 -9.62 -10.20
CA TYR A 200 1.87 -9.33 -10.19
C TYR A 200 2.72 -10.57 -10.50
N LYS A 201 2.45 -11.70 -9.81
CA LYS A 201 3.16 -12.97 -10.03
C LYS A 201 2.96 -13.49 -11.46
N ASN A 202 1.73 -13.40 -11.98
CA ASN A 202 1.41 -13.86 -13.33
C ASN A 202 2.12 -13.00 -14.39
N ILE A 203 2.06 -11.68 -14.29
CA ILE A 203 2.73 -10.76 -15.20
C ILE A 203 4.25 -10.96 -15.15
N TYR A 204 4.82 -11.06 -13.96
CA TYR A 204 6.26 -11.26 -13.80
C TYR A 204 6.75 -12.60 -14.38
N ARG A 205 5.93 -13.67 -14.30
CA ARG A 205 6.27 -15.00 -14.81
C ARG A 205 6.10 -15.13 -16.31
N ILE A 206 5.02 -14.58 -16.88
CA ILE A 206 4.67 -14.75 -18.31
C ILE A 206 5.50 -13.81 -19.18
N LYS A 207 5.88 -12.65 -18.73
CA LYS A 207 6.35 -11.56 -19.59
C LYS A 207 7.84 -11.22 -19.51
N ARG A 208 8.62 -11.99 -18.77
CA ARG A 208 10.08 -11.90 -18.84
C ARG A 208 10.60 -12.37 -20.21
N GLU A 209 9.84 -13.23 -20.89
CA GLU A 209 10.24 -13.85 -22.16
C GLU A 209 9.55 -13.27 -23.41
N GLU A 210 8.28 -12.85 -23.32
CA GLU A 210 7.47 -12.43 -24.46
C GLU A 210 7.36 -10.92 -24.68
N LEU A 211 7.29 -10.15 -23.64
CA LEU A 211 7.40 -8.71 -23.76
C LEU A 211 8.88 -8.37 -23.75
N LYS A 212 9.42 -8.01 -24.91
CA LYS A 212 10.58 -7.11 -25.01
C LYS A 212 10.21 -5.78 -24.35
N MET A 213 9.73 -5.87 -23.10
CA MET A 213 9.61 -4.70 -22.26
C MET A 213 11.02 -4.17 -22.12
N PRO A 214 11.30 -2.92 -22.48
CA PRO A 214 12.58 -2.28 -22.19
C PRO A 214 12.72 -2.01 -20.70
N PHE A 215 12.26 -2.95 -19.88
CA PHE A 215 12.43 -2.96 -18.43
C PHE A 215 13.73 -3.67 -18.08
N VAL A 216 14.81 -3.00 -18.31
CA VAL A 216 15.86 -3.09 -17.32
C VAL A 216 15.38 -2.19 -16.17
N ILE A 217 14.58 -2.76 -15.26
CA ILE A 217 14.50 -2.20 -13.91
C ILE A 217 15.94 -2.30 -13.44
N GLU A 218 16.68 -1.21 -13.53
CA GLU A 218 17.90 -1.08 -12.77
C GLU A 218 17.46 -1.15 -11.31
N LYS A 219 17.40 -2.38 -10.78
CA LYS A 219 16.97 -2.66 -9.40
C LYS A 219 17.62 -1.69 -8.42
N THR A 220 18.83 -1.28 -8.72
CA THR A 220 19.62 -0.33 -7.93
C THR A 220 19.09 1.11 -7.96
N LYS A 221 18.28 1.49 -8.93
CA LYS A 221 17.67 2.83 -9.04
C LYS A 221 16.23 2.85 -8.52
N ASP A 222 15.59 1.69 -8.34
CA ASP A 222 14.24 1.59 -7.78
C ASP A 222 14.26 2.02 -6.30
N PRO A 223 13.53 3.08 -5.91
CA PRO A 223 13.45 3.52 -4.52
C PRO A 223 13.00 2.43 -3.57
N LEU A 224 12.07 1.55 -4.00
CA LEU A 224 11.57 0.44 -3.17
C LEU A 224 12.58 -0.70 -3.04
N TYR A 225 13.37 -0.94 -4.08
CA TYR A 225 14.47 -1.90 -4.00
C TYR A 225 15.54 -1.42 -3.01
N LYS A 226 15.86 -0.11 -3.04
CA LYS A 226 16.77 0.52 -2.06
C LYS A 226 16.20 0.41 -0.64
N GLU A 227 14.95 0.79 -0.45
CA GLU A 227 14.26 0.66 0.84
C GLU A 227 14.21 -0.79 1.30
N GLY A 228 13.92 -1.74 0.39
CA GLY A 228 13.93 -3.18 0.68
C GLY A 228 15.31 -3.69 1.10
N ILE A 229 16.38 -3.19 0.49
CA ILE A 229 17.77 -3.50 0.87
C ILE A 229 18.08 -2.91 2.27
N GLU A 230 17.75 -1.64 2.50
CA GLU A 230 17.98 -0.98 3.80
C GLU A 230 17.26 -1.71 4.94
N VAL A 231 15.98 -2.03 4.75
CA VAL A 231 15.20 -2.84 5.70
C VAL A 231 15.79 -4.24 5.87
N GLY A 232 16.26 -4.84 4.79
CA GLY A 232 16.93 -6.16 4.82
C GLY A 232 18.24 -6.13 5.60
N ILE A 233 19.06 -5.11 5.37
CA ILE A 233 20.34 -4.90 6.08
C ILE A 233 20.07 -4.65 7.57
N GLU A 234 19.14 -3.76 7.90
CA GLU A 234 18.79 -3.46 9.29
C GLU A 234 18.31 -4.70 10.04
N LYS A 235 17.40 -5.48 9.43
CA LYS A 235 16.94 -6.75 10.00
C LYS A 235 18.07 -7.77 10.14
N GLY A 236 18.94 -7.85 9.14
CA GLY A 236 20.11 -8.72 9.16
C GLY A 236 21.07 -8.35 10.28
N LEU A 237 21.35 -7.06 10.45
CA LEU A 237 22.19 -6.54 11.54
C LEU A 237 21.58 -6.81 12.91
N GLN A 238 20.28 -6.56 13.09
CA GLN A 238 19.59 -6.84 14.36
C GLN A 238 19.58 -8.31 14.69
N LYS A 239 19.35 -9.18 13.69
CA LYS A 239 19.39 -10.64 13.86
C LYS A 239 20.80 -11.11 14.19
N GLY A 240 21.79 -10.70 13.41
CA GLY A 240 23.19 -11.07 13.64
C GLY A 240 23.72 -10.60 15.00
N ARG A 241 23.32 -9.38 15.44
CA ARG A 241 23.67 -8.89 16.77
C ARG A 241 23.07 -9.74 17.89
N LYS A 242 21.80 -10.14 17.76
CA LYS A 242 21.15 -11.03 18.75
C LYS A 242 21.80 -12.40 18.79
N GLU A 243 22.07 -12.99 17.62
CA GLU A 243 22.73 -14.29 17.51
C GLU A 243 24.17 -14.22 18.03
N GLY A 244 24.91 -13.15 17.75
CA GLY A 244 26.26 -12.92 18.24
C GLY A 244 26.31 -12.82 19.78
N ILE A 245 25.43 -12.02 20.38
CA ILE A 245 25.29 -11.89 21.83
C ILE A 245 24.96 -13.26 22.46
N GLU A 246 24.06 -14.02 21.88
CA GLU A 246 23.66 -15.34 22.36
C GLU A 246 24.84 -16.32 22.27
N PHE A 247 25.55 -16.29 21.16
CA PHE A 247 26.75 -17.12 20.97
C PHE A 247 27.87 -16.82 22.01
N GLU A 248 28.15 -15.52 22.24
CA GLU A 248 29.11 -15.09 23.26
C GLU A 248 28.68 -15.51 24.67
N ARG A 249 27.39 -15.39 25.00
CA ARG A 249 26.84 -15.81 26.29
C ARG A 249 26.97 -17.32 26.48
N ILE A 250 26.72 -18.12 25.45
CA ILE A 250 26.91 -19.58 25.48
C ILE A 250 28.39 -19.93 25.66
N ALA A 251 29.28 -19.27 24.91
CA ALA A 251 30.72 -19.48 25.01
C ALA A 251 31.25 -19.14 26.42
N LEU A 252 30.83 -18.02 26.99
CA LEU A 252 31.14 -17.62 28.36
C LEU A 252 30.63 -18.66 29.37
N THR A 253 29.38 -19.12 29.21
CA THR A 253 28.78 -20.15 30.07
C THR A 253 29.63 -21.44 30.04
N LYS A 254 30.02 -21.90 28.84
CA LYS A 254 30.88 -23.09 28.69
C LYS A 254 32.22 -22.90 29.37
N SER A 255 32.83 -21.73 29.26
CA SER A 255 34.12 -21.42 29.91
C SER A 255 33.99 -21.41 31.45
N LEU A 256 32.96 -20.75 31.98
CA LEU A 256 32.73 -20.70 33.42
C LEU A 256 32.41 -22.08 34.03
N LEU A 257 31.66 -22.92 33.32
CA LEU A 257 31.38 -24.29 33.72
C LEU A 257 32.67 -25.15 33.75
N ASN A 258 33.56 -24.97 32.76
CA ASN A 258 34.87 -25.67 32.75
C ASN A 258 35.82 -25.25 33.89
N LEU A 259 35.68 -23.99 34.33
CA LEU A 259 36.43 -23.45 35.48
C LEU A 259 35.83 -23.85 36.83
N GLY A 260 34.72 -24.57 36.87
CA GLY A 260 34.04 -24.99 38.08
C GLY A 260 33.34 -23.88 38.87
N VAL A 261 32.98 -22.78 38.18
CA VAL A 261 32.28 -21.67 38.80
C VAL A 261 30.88 -22.11 39.22
N ASP A 262 30.41 -21.61 40.34
CA ASP A 262 29.07 -21.89 40.88
C ASP A 262 27.95 -21.48 39.90
N VAL A 263 26.92 -22.31 39.77
CA VAL A 263 25.83 -22.12 38.82
C VAL A 263 25.07 -20.81 39.09
N GLU A 264 24.89 -20.41 40.34
CA GLU A 264 24.22 -19.16 40.68
C GLU A 264 25.00 -17.91 40.21
N VAL A 265 26.35 -18.01 40.24
CA VAL A 265 27.23 -16.97 39.69
C VAL A 265 27.12 -16.91 38.16
N ILE A 266 27.08 -18.06 37.49
CA ILE A 266 26.93 -18.17 36.04
C ILE A 266 25.58 -17.58 35.60
N LYS A 267 24.50 -17.87 36.31
CA LYS A 267 23.18 -17.29 36.05
C LYS A 267 23.21 -15.76 36.10
N LYS A 268 23.82 -15.20 37.13
CA LYS A 268 23.95 -13.73 37.28
C LYS A 268 24.81 -13.11 36.18
N ALA A 269 25.89 -13.78 35.78
CA ALA A 269 26.82 -13.28 34.79
C ALA A 269 26.25 -13.35 33.36
N THR A 270 25.50 -14.42 33.03
CA THR A 270 25.03 -14.68 31.68
C THR A 270 23.56 -14.37 31.46
N GLY A 271 22.74 -14.27 32.53
CA GLY A 271 21.30 -14.09 32.49
C GLY A 271 20.55 -15.30 31.91
N PHE A 272 21.18 -16.50 31.86
CA PHE A 272 20.50 -17.74 31.51
C PHE A 272 19.81 -18.35 32.74
N ASP A 273 18.72 -19.05 32.48
CA ASP A 273 18.02 -19.83 33.51
C ASP A 273 18.69 -21.21 33.72
N ASP A 274 18.26 -21.91 34.76
CA ASP A 274 18.78 -23.24 35.11
C ASP A 274 18.64 -24.23 33.96
N LYS A 275 17.51 -24.17 33.26
CA LYS A 275 17.25 -25.10 32.15
C LYS A 275 18.25 -24.91 31.02
N LYS A 276 18.55 -23.66 30.65
CA LYS A 276 19.50 -23.34 29.58
C LYS A 276 20.94 -23.72 29.96
N ILE A 277 21.31 -23.48 31.21
CA ILE A 277 22.64 -23.87 31.71
C ILE A 277 22.81 -25.39 31.70
N GLU A 278 21.79 -26.15 32.11
CA GLU A 278 21.82 -27.60 32.06
C GLU A 278 21.89 -28.17 30.61
N GLU A 279 21.21 -27.53 29.66
CA GLU A 279 21.35 -27.85 28.24
C GLU A 279 22.80 -27.68 27.77
N ILE A 280 23.43 -26.53 28.07
CA ILE A 280 24.81 -26.22 27.69
C ILE A 280 25.80 -27.20 28.38
N LYS A 281 25.55 -27.56 29.62
CA LYS A 281 26.37 -28.54 30.35
C LYS A 281 26.32 -29.93 29.75
N LYS A 282 25.14 -30.36 29.30
CA LYS A 282 24.97 -31.65 28.57
C LYS A 282 25.73 -31.64 27.25
N GLU A 283 25.61 -30.54 26.46
CA GLU A 283 26.38 -30.39 25.22
C GLU A 283 27.89 -30.43 25.46
N LEU A 284 28.38 -29.75 26.51
CA LEU A 284 29.78 -29.70 26.84
C LEU A 284 30.33 -31.10 27.19
N ASN A 285 29.55 -31.92 27.90
CA ASN A 285 29.92 -33.27 28.29
C ASN A 285 29.84 -34.25 27.11
N SER A 286 28.97 -34.06 26.16
CA SER A 286 28.87 -34.86 24.94
C SER A 286 30.00 -34.60 23.95
N SER A 287 30.58 -33.39 23.97
CA SER A 287 31.73 -33.01 23.12
C SER A 287 33.09 -33.45 23.66
N LYS A 288 33.13 -34.03 24.88
CA LYS A 288 34.37 -34.57 25.52
C LYS A 288 34.50 -36.10 25.41
N LYS A 289 33.51 -36.76 24.80
CA LYS A 289 33.54 -38.17 24.43
C LYS A 289 33.89 -38.31 22.95
#